data_ad71e5e3353f8631d2d663a4856e1c27
#
_entry.id   ad71e5e3353f8631d2d663a4856e1c27
#
_cell.length_a   1.000
_cell.length_b   1.000
_cell.length_c   1.000
_cell.angle_alpha   90.00
_cell.angle_beta   90.00
_cell.angle_gamma   90.00
#
_symmetry.space_group_name_H-M   'P 1'
#
loop_
_entity.id
_entity.type
_entity.pdbx_description
1 polymer ?
#
loop_
_entity_poly.entity_id
_entity_poly.type
_entity_poly.pdbx_seq_one_letter_code
_entity_poly.pdbx_strand_id
1 'polypeptide(L)'
;MNTLQDLIKKYAAQYKEQVVAWRRHIHSHPELSGEEKNTSLFIQKVLGELGIPFVNDVSDYAVIGKIEGAQPGLVIALRADIDALPIHETTGLPFSSENDGVMHACGHDSHIAILLGAAAILQSIKDQLHGTVKLVFQPSEEEALLPGAQGIVDSGILDDVDEIYGLHVWPQLPVGTVGLKKGNLMAASDHFLVHIKGKSTHGAEPHNGVDAIVAAANWIVNVESIVARETNPMENLVCTIGVIKGGDRYNVGCGDVYLEGTCRTYEPAKRDYIERRLGESLQALDMLLKTKSTLDYKRGHGATINDPDAIDYATSIVEKYLGKEAVVHPEFPSMAAEDFSAYLHKIKGAFLWLGTGFEGNPALHNEAFTIDESILEPGITMMSAIAAEFLQEK
;
A
#
# COMPACT_ATOMS: atom_id res chain seq x y z
N MET A 1 29.85 4.88 -28.09
CA MET A 1 29.41 5.18 -26.73
C MET A 1 28.27 4.25 -26.44
N ASN A 2 28.22 3.62 -25.25
CA ASN A 2 27.07 2.81 -24.87
C ASN A 2 25.86 3.73 -24.69
N THR A 3 24.69 3.30 -25.14
CA THR A 3 23.44 4.03 -24.90
C THR A 3 23.08 3.98 -23.42
N LEU A 4 22.21 4.88 -22.94
CA LEU A 4 21.69 4.83 -21.57
C LEU A 4 21.06 3.46 -21.27
N GLN A 5 20.33 2.91 -22.25
CA GLN A 5 19.73 1.58 -22.15
C GLN A 5 20.80 0.47 -21.96
N ASP A 6 21.91 0.52 -22.73
CA ASP A 6 22.99 -0.47 -22.59
C ASP A 6 23.63 -0.41 -21.20
N LEU A 7 23.80 0.80 -20.65
CA LEU A 7 24.38 0.99 -19.32
C LEU A 7 23.46 0.48 -18.22
N ILE A 8 22.18 0.80 -18.26
CA ILE A 8 21.20 0.33 -17.26
C ILE A 8 21.16 -1.20 -17.29
N LYS A 9 21.02 -1.84 -18.46
CA LYS A 9 21.00 -3.30 -18.57
C LYS A 9 22.32 -3.94 -18.10
N LYS A 10 23.47 -3.33 -18.42
CA LYS A 10 24.77 -3.80 -17.93
C LYS A 10 24.85 -3.78 -16.41
N TYR A 11 24.48 -2.66 -15.80
CA TYR A 11 24.55 -2.54 -14.35
C TYR A 11 23.46 -3.37 -13.64
N ALA A 12 22.27 -3.53 -14.22
CA ALA A 12 21.25 -4.44 -13.71
C ALA A 12 21.78 -5.88 -13.60
N ALA A 13 22.41 -6.38 -14.67
CA ALA A 13 23.04 -7.69 -14.64
C ALA A 13 24.22 -7.78 -13.63
N GLN A 14 24.97 -6.68 -13.44
CA GLN A 14 26.07 -6.63 -12.47
C GLN A 14 25.58 -6.68 -11.03
N TYR A 15 24.48 -5.99 -10.69
CA TYR A 15 23.95 -5.91 -9.32
C TYR A 15 22.96 -7.02 -8.97
N LYS A 16 22.53 -7.84 -9.92
CA LYS A 16 21.53 -8.88 -9.74
C LYS A 16 21.74 -9.74 -8.48
N GLU A 17 22.90 -10.34 -8.33
CA GLU A 17 23.24 -11.21 -7.20
C GLU A 17 23.24 -10.44 -5.86
N GLN A 18 23.67 -9.19 -5.88
CA GLN A 18 23.68 -8.33 -4.70
C GLN A 18 22.27 -7.94 -4.27
N VAL A 19 21.36 -7.68 -5.21
CA VAL A 19 19.96 -7.37 -4.96
C VAL A 19 19.24 -8.58 -4.34
N VAL A 20 19.50 -9.77 -4.86
CA VAL A 20 19.01 -11.02 -4.26
C VAL A 20 19.51 -11.18 -2.81
N ALA A 21 20.81 -10.91 -2.57
CA ALA A 21 21.37 -10.98 -1.23
C ALA A 21 20.75 -9.95 -0.27
N TRP A 22 20.52 -8.71 -0.72
CA TRP A 22 19.82 -7.69 0.07
C TRP A 22 18.39 -8.11 0.39
N ARG A 23 17.62 -8.57 -0.60
CA ARG A 23 16.26 -9.05 -0.40
C ARG A 23 16.20 -10.16 0.65
N ARG A 24 17.06 -11.18 0.55
CA ARG A 24 17.09 -12.31 1.49
C ARG A 24 17.48 -11.90 2.91
N HIS A 25 18.40 -10.95 3.04
CA HIS A 25 18.76 -10.38 4.34
C HIS A 25 17.57 -9.67 4.99
N ILE A 26 16.88 -8.82 4.23
CA ILE A 26 15.70 -8.08 4.72
C ILE A 26 14.57 -9.08 5.07
N HIS A 27 14.32 -10.06 4.21
CA HIS A 27 13.29 -11.08 4.43
C HIS A 27 13.52 -11.87 5.72
N SER A 28 14.77 -12.20 6.05
CA SER A 28 15.10 -12.93 7.27
C SER A 28 15.05 -12.07 8.55
N HIS A 29 14.99 -10.73 8.43
CA HIS A 29 14.96 -9.81 9.57
C HIS A 29 13.78 -8.82 9.48
N PRO A 30 12.52 -9.31 9.34
CA PRO A 30 11.37 -8.43 9.17
C PRO A 30 11.06 -7.68 10.48
N GLU A 31 10.60 -6.43 10.35
CA GLU A 31 10.15 -5.59 11.45
C GLU A 31 8.76 -5.05 11.18
N LEU A 32 7.92 -4.97 12.22
CA LEU A 32 6.55 -4.47 12.11
C LEU A 32 6.49 -2.97 11.82
N SER A 33 5.36 -2.51 11.31
CA SER A 33 5.06 -1.08 11.15
C SER A 33 5.33 -0.31 12.45
N GLY A 34 6.12 0.78 12.35
CA GLY A 34 6.55 1.59 13.49
C GLY A 34 7.71 0.99 14.31
N GLU A 35 8.28 -0.15 13.91
CA GLU A 35 9.40 -0.82 14.57
C GLU A 35 10.58 -1.07 13.61
N GLU A 36 10.60 -0.49 12.41
CA GLU A 36 11.52 -0.78 11.29
C GLU A 36 12.94 -0.24 11.49
N LYS A 37 13.41 -0.22 12.72
CA LYS A 37 14.70 0.37 13.09
C LYS A 37 15.90 -0.27 12.41
N ASN A 38 16.00 -1.60 12.41
CA ASN A 38 17.16 -2.28 11.86
C ASN A 38 17.07 -2.32 10.32
N THR A 39 15.87 -2.39 9.75
CA THR A 39 15.61 -2.25 8.32
C THR A 39 16.09 -0.88 7.83
N SER A 40 15.70 0.20 8.53
CA SER A 40 16.18 1.56 8.26
C SER A 40 17.70 1.68 8.35
N LEU A 41 18.33 1.13 9.40
CA LEU A 41 19.79 1.12 9.55
C LEU A 41 20.50 0.33 8.44
N PHE A 42 19.90 -0.78 8.00
CA PHE A 42 20.44 -1.56 6.86
C PHE A 42 20.40 -0.73 5.57
N ILE A 43 19.28 -0.06 5.27
CA ILE A 43 19.15 0.83 4.12
C ILE A 43 20.18 1.95 4.16
N GLN A 44 20.33 2.62 5.31
CA GLN A 44 21.33 3.69 5.52
C GLN A 44 22.75 3.18 5.28
N LYS A 45 23.08 1.98 5.76
CA LYS A 45 24.37 1.33 5.51
C LYS A 45 24.62 1.12 4.02
N VAL A 46 23.65 0.55 3.30
CA VAL A 46 23.80 0.28 1.86
C VAL A 46 23.94 1.59 1.08
N LEU A 47 23.12 2.60 1.36
CA LEU A 47 23.25 3.92 0.73
C LEU A 47 24.61 4.56 1.00
N GLY A 48 25.13 4.43 2.24
CA GLY A 48 26.47 4.90 2.61
C GLY A 48 27.57 4.16 1.84
N GLU A 49 27.48 2.83 1.68
CA GLU A 49 28.42 2.02 0.88
C GLU A 49 28.39 2.39 -0.62
N LEU A 50 27.22 2.79 -1.12
CA LEU A 50 27.05 3.30 -2.52
C LEU A 50 27.50 4.76 -2.68
N GLY A 51 27.85 5.45 -1.57
CA GLY A 51 28.20 6.87 -1.58
C GLY A 51 27.02 7.80 -1.91
N ILE A 52 25.80 7.38 -1.55
CA ILE A 52 24.57 8.16 -1.74
C ILE A 52 24.25 8.89 -0.42
N PRO A 53 24.23 10.24 -0.40
CA PRO A 53 23.78 10.99 0.76
C PRO A 53 22.30 10.75 1.04
N PHE A 54 21.93 10.74 2.32
CA PHE A 54 20.56 10.54 2.76
C PHE A 54 20.24 11.35 4.03
N VAL A 55 18.94 11.52 4.30
CA VAL A 55 18.38 12.00 5.57
C VAL A 55 17.47 10.92 6.16
N ASN A 56 17.37 10.85 7.49
CA ASN A 56 16.62 9.82 8.23
C ASN A 56 15.87 10.38 9.46
N ASP A 57 15.65 11.68 9.48
CA ASP A 57 14.94 12.41 10.55
C ASP A 57 13.63 13.06 10.05
N VAL A 58 13.07 12.53 8.98
CA VAL A 58 11.90 13.09 8.29
C VAL A 58 10.58 12.61 8.92
N SER A 59 10.47 11.30 9.15
CA SER A 59 9.29 10.64 9.74
C SER A 59 9.73 9.26 10.22
N ASP A 60 9.54 8.96 11.50
CA ASP A 60 9.86 7.69 12.12
C ASP A 60 11.19 7.06 11.60
N TYR A 61 11.10 5.90 10.93
CA TYR A 61 12.24 5.17 10.36
C TYR A 61 12.46 5.43 8.86
N ALA A 62 11.84 6.47 8.29
CA ALA A 62 12.01 6.82 6.89
C ALA A 62 13.47 7.14 6.54
N VAL A 63 13.89 6.75 5.34
CA VAL A 63 15.20 7.12 4.79
C VAL A 63 15.00 7.72 3.41
N ILE A 64 15.47 8.95 3.21
CA ILE A 64 15.37 9.64 1.92
C ILE A 64 16.77 9.83 1.35
N GLY A 65 17.13 8.98 0.38
CA GLY A 65 18.38 9.10 -0.37
C GLY A 65 18.28 10.16 -1.46
N LYS A 66 19.42 10.76 -1.83
CA LYS A 66 19.49 11.77 -2.90
C LYS A 66 20.64 11.49 -3.85
N ILE A 67 20.32 11.37 -5.14
CA ILE A 67 21.33 11.28 -6.21
C ILE A 67 21.23 12.53 -7.07
N GLU A 68 22.27 13.34 -7.07
CA GLU A 68 22.39 14.53 -7.92
C GLU A 68 23.13 14.17 -9.20
N GLY A 69 22.51 14.45 -10.35
CA GLY A 69 23.10 14.29 -11.67
C GLY A 69 24.16 15.36 -11.96
N ALA A 70 24.80 15.24 -13.14
CA ALA A 70 25.86 16.16 -13.57
C ALA A 70 25.37 17.58 -13.88
N GLN A 71 24.10 17.77 -14.15
CA GLN A 71 23.49 19.04 -14.48
C GLN A 71 22.20 19.24 -13.65
N PRO A 72 21.83 20.48 -13.32
CA PRO A 72 20.52 20.78 -12.76
C PRO A 72 19.41 20.38 -13.74
N GLY A 73 18.25 19.98 -13.20
CA GLY A 73 17.11 19.58 -14.00
C GLY A 73 15.91 19.26 -13.10
N LEU A 74 15.02 18.42 -13.58
CA LEU A 74 13.84 17.95 -12.87
C LEU A 74 14.21 17.07 -11.67
N VAL A 75 13.25 16.90 -10.78
CA VAL A 75 13.36 16.03 -9.61
C VAL A 75 12.36 14.89 -9.71
N ILE A 76 12.84 13.66 -9.70
CA ILE A 76 11.98 12.47 -9.67
C ILE A 76 12.16 11.73 -8.35
N ALA A 77 11.08 11.16 -7.83
CA ALA A 77 11.12 10.30 -6.65
C ALA A 77 10.76 8.85 -7.01
N LEU A 78 11.46 7.90 -6.39
CA LEU A 78 11.15 6.48 -6.41
C LEU A 78 10.89 6.03 -4.98
N ARG A 79 9.80 5.26 -4.74
CA ARG A 79 9.39 4.83 -3.40
C ARG A 79 9.39 3.30 -3.25
N ALA A 80 9.81 2.85 -2.08
CA ALA A 80 9.56 1.51 -1.54
C ALA A 80 9.09 1.62 -0.09
N ASP A 81 8.09 0.83 0.30
CA ASP A 81 7.71 0.55 1.67
C ASP A 81 8.72 -0.38 2.33
N ILE A 82 8.80 -0.38 3.70
CA ILE A 82 9.85 -1.12 4.40
C ILE A 82 9.37 -2.00 5.56
N ASP A 83 8.10 -1.97 5.91
CA ASP A 83 7.52 -2.70 7.03
C ASP A 83 7.10 -4.13 6.68
N ALA A 84 6.83 -4.93 7.73
CA ALA A 84 6.39 -6.32 7.66
C ALA A 84 5.11 -6.53 8.50
N LEU A 85 4.55 -7.73 8.40
CA LEU A 85 3.27 -8.10 8.99
C LEU A 85 3.41 -9.07 10.19
N PRO A 86 2.48 -9.03 11.17
CA PRO A 86 2.44 -9.95 12.30
C PRO A 86 1.91 -11.34 11.87
N ILE A 87 2.68 -12.03 11.03
CA ILE A 87 2.34 -13.34 10.45
C ILE A 87 3.49 -14.31 10.74
N HIS A 88 3.16 -15.52 11.22
CA HIS A 88 4.13 -16.60 11.40
C HIS A 88 4.43 -17.25 10.06
N GLU A 89 5.67 -17.16 9.60
CA GLU A 89 6.10 -17.69 8.29
C GLU A 89 6.16 -19.21 8.26
N THR A 90 5.60 -19.80 7.19
CA THR A 90 5.62 -21.26 6.95
C THR A 90 6.25 -21.66 5.61
N THR A 91 6.96 -20.75 4.95
CA THR A 91 7.55 -20.97 3.62
C THR A 91 8.62 -22.08 3.58
N GLY A 92 9.35 -22.28 4.69
CA GLY A 92 10.49 -23.20 4.75
C GLY A 92 11.69 -22.80 3.90
N LEU A 93 11.77 -21.53 3.49
CA LEU A 93 12.91 -20.98 2.74
C LEU A 93 14.19 -20.98 3.59
N PRO A 94 15.39 -21.14 2.99
CA PRO A 94 16.65 -21.08 3.72
C PRO A 94 16.95 -19.72 4.37
N PHE A 95 16.18 -18.69 4.01
CA PHE A 95 16.23 -17.33 4.52
C PHE A 95 14.87 -16.87 5.08
N SER A 96 14.05 -17.82 5.56
CA SER A 96 12.81 -17.51 6.28
C SER A 96 13.08 -16.58 7.45
N SER A 97 12.03 -15.89 7.90
CA SER A 97 12.10 -14.97 9.02
C SER A 97 12.78 -15.58 10.26
N GLU A 98 13.73 -14.87 10.83
CA GLU A 98 14.35 -15.17 12.13
C GLU A 98 13.58 -14.54 13.30
N ASN A 99 12.57 -13.69 13.01
CA ASN A 99 11.69 -13.02 13.98
C ASN A 99 10.35 -13.77 14.03
N ASP A 100 10.20 -14.68 14.99
CA ASP A 100 8.97 -15.49 15.13
C ASP A 100 7.72 -14.61 15.21
N GLY A 101 6.72 -14.95 14.39
CA GLY A 101 5.47 -14.21 14.30
C GLY A 101 5.51 -12.94 13.45
N VAL A 102 6.62 -12.65 12.76
CA VAL A 102 6.75 -11.51 11.84
C VAL A 102 7.26 -11.98 10.47
N MET A 103 6.66 -11.51 9.38
CA MET A 103 7.00 -11.94 8.02
C MET A 103 6.79 -10.80 7.01
N HIS A 104 7.66 -10.70 6.01
CA HIS A 104 7.40 -9.90 4.80
C HIS A 104 6.39 -10.59 3.87
N ALA A 105 5.14 -10.75 4.34
CA ALA A 105 4.08 -11.43 3.61
C ALA A 105 3.40 -10.54 2.54
N CYS A 106 3.80 -9.27 2.42
CA CYS A 106 3.37 -8.36 1.36
C CYS A 106 4.47 -8.11 0.30
N GLY A 107 5.70 -8.60 0.54
CA GLY A 107 6.80 -8.51 -0.42
C GLY A 107 7.59 -7.20 -0.37
N HIS A 108 7.47 -6.41 0.71
CA HIS A 108 8.19 -5.14 0.89
C HIS A 108 9.72 -5.35 0.93
N ASP A 109 10.21 -6.51 1.37
CA ASP A 109 11.60 -6.94 1.23
C ASP A 109 12.11 -6.83 -0.22
N SER A 110 11.24 -7.17 -1.18
CA SER A 110 11.53 -7.07 -2.61
C SER A 110 11.49 -5.63 -3.09
N HIS A 111 10.56 -4.82 -2.59
CA HIS A 111 10.45 -3.40 -2.94
C HIS A 111 11.71 -2.64 -2.48
N ILE A 112 12.16 -2.89 -1.23
CA ILE A 112 13.41 -2.31 -0.71
C ILE A 112 14.60 -2.73 -1.59
N ALA A 113 14.73 -4.04 -1.87
CA ALA A 113 15.84 -4.56 -2.65
C ALA A 113 15.85 -3.99 -4.08
N ILE A 114 14.69 -3.86 -4.71
CA ILE A 114 14.54 -3.23 -6.02
C ILE A 114 14.96 -1.76 -5.96
N LEU A 115 14.52 -1.00 -4.96
CA LEU A 115 14.88 0.42 -4.86
C LEU A 115 16.38 0.61 -4.55
N LEU A 116 16.99 -0.24 -3.72
CA LEU A 116 18.44 -0.24 -3.49
C LEU A 116 19.21 -0.61 -4.76
N GLY A 117 18.73 -1.58 -5.55
CA GLY A 117 19.31 -1.94 -6.83
C GLY A 117 19.22 -0.81 -7.86
N ALA A 118 18.06 -0.14 -7.93
CA ALA A 118 17.88 1.04 -8.75
C ALA A 118 18.82 2.19 -8.31
N ALA A 119 18.97 2.39 -6.99
CA ALA A 119 19.91 3.36 -6.44
C ALA A 119 21.37 3.10 -6.88
N ALA A 120 21.80 1.84 -6.84
CA ALA A 120 23.15 1.44 -7.25
C ALA A 120 23.39 1.69 -8.76
N ILE A 121 22.38 1.39 -9.60
CA ILE A 121 22.44 1.66 -11.05
C ILE A 121 22.51 3.17 -11.30
N LEU A 122 21.58 3.94 -10.74
CA LEU A 122 21.48 5.39 -10.93
C LEU A 122 22.75 6.10 -10.43
N GLN A 123 23.30 5.70 -9.30
CA GLN A 123 24.57 6.23 -8.79
C GLN A 123 25.73 5.91 -9.74
N SER A 124 25.74 4.73 -10.37
CA SER A 124 26.79 4.33 -11.33
C SER A 124 26.75 5.14 -12.64
N ILE A 125 25.59 5.72 -12.98
CA ILE A 125 25.38 6.50 -14.19
C ILE A 125 25.11 7.99 -13.93
N LYS A 126 25.26 8.47 -12.70
CA LYS A 126 24.86 9.83 -12.27
C LYS A 126 25.44 10.94 -13.13
N ASP A 127 26.65 10.74 -13.66
CA ASP A 127 27.33 11.73 -14.54
C ASP A 127 26.61 11.90 -15.89
N GLN A 128 25.62 11.06 -16.19
CA GLN A 128 24.79 11.14 -17.38
C GLN A 128 23.38 11.65 -17.08
N LEU A 129 23.04 11.90 -15.82
CA LEU A 129 21.72 12.37 -15.41
C LEU A 129 21.68 13.92 -15.36
N HIS A 130 20.54 14.49 -15.74
CA HIS A 130 20.27 15.93 -15.67
C HIS A 130 19.10 16.17 -14.69
N GLY A 131 19.41 16.43 -13.41
CA GLY A 131 18.42 16.60 -12.37
C GLY A 131 18.73 15.78 -11.13
N THR A 132 17.71 15.47 -10.35
CA THR A 132 17.86 14.80 -9.05
C THR A 132 16.92 13.61 -8.95
N VAL A 133 17.42 12.50 -8.39
CA VAL A 133 16.58 11.36 -7.97
C VAL A 133 16.49 11.33 -6.45
N LYS A 134 15.29 11.32 -5.90
CA LYS A 134 15.00 11.04 -4.49
C LYS A 134 14.57 9.58 -4.33
N LEU A 135 15.20 8.88 -3.40
CA LEU A 135 14.93 7.48 -3.07
C LEU A 135 14.19 7.45 -1.74
N VAL A 136 12.91 7.14 -1.76
CA VAL A 136 12.01 7.20 -0.61
C VAL A 136 11.81 5.80 -0.06
N PHE A 137 12.47 5.48 1.05
CA PHE A 137 12.22 4.26 1.82
C PHE A 137 11.26 4.61 2.95
N GLN A 138 10.04 4.14 2.86
CA GLN A 138 8.90 4.58 3.66
C GLN A 138 8.47 3.52 4.66
N PRO A 139 8.39 3.85 5.98
CA PRO A 139 7.87 2.96 7.01
C PRO A 139 6.33 2.91 7.02
N SER A 140 5.77 1.93 7.73
CA SER A 140 4.39 1.90 8.23
C SER A 140 3.31 1.98 7.15
N GLU A 141 3.48 1.26 6.03
CA GLU A 141 2.44 1.17 5.00
C GLU A 141 1.23 0.36 5.49
N GLU A 142 1.48 -0.73 6.22
CA GLU A 142 0.48 -1.72 6.67
C GLU A 142 -0.34 -1.26 7.89
N GLU A 143 0.03 -0.16 8.55
CA GLU A 143 -0.64 0.35 9.76
C GLU A 143 -1.21 1.76 9.53
N ALA A 144 -2.46 1.81 9.09
CA ALA A 144 -3.15 3.04 8.71
C ALA A 144 -3.27 4.12 9.82
N LEU A 145 -2.95 3.79 11.08
CA LEU A 145 -2.97 4.73 12.20
C LEU A 145 -1.61 5.40 12.44
N LEU A 146 -0.55 4.91 11.79
CA LEU A 146 0.77 5.52 11.83
C LEU A 146 0.96 6.54 10.69
N PRO A 147 1.94 7.44 10.79
CA PRO A 147 2.12 8.51 9.80
C PRO A 147 2.42 8.03 8.38
N GLY A 148 3.16 6.91 8.20
CA GLY A 148 3.46 6.31 6.91
C GLY A 148 3.86 7.31 5.82
N ALA A 149 3.27 7.18 4.64
CA ALA A 149 3.46 8.11 3.52
C ALA A 149 3.04 9.55 3.87
N GLN A 150 1.96 9.73 4.64
CA GLN A 150 1.48 11.07 5.01
C GLN A 150 2.52 11.84 5.84
N GLY A 151 3.24 11.17 6.74
CA GLY A 151 4.31 11.79 7.53
C GLY A 151 5.45 12.35 6.66
N ILE A 152 5.83 11.61 5.62
CA ILE A 152 6.84 12.07 4.65
C ILE A 152 6.31 13.25 3.81
N VAL A 153 5.07 13.18 3.37
CA VAL A 153 4.40 14.25 2.63
C VAL A 153 4.31 15.53 3.45
N ASP A 154 3.94 15.42 4.73
CA ASP A 154 3.76 16.57 5.63
C ASP A 154 5.09 17.22 6.04
N SER A 155 6.20 16.48 5.95
CA SER A 155 7.54 17.02 6.19
C SER A 155 8.00 18.06 5.15
N GLY A 156 7.39 18.06 3.95
CA GLY A 156 7.76 18.91 2.83
C GLY A 156 9.05 18.49 2.10
N ILE A 157 9.67 17.35 2.48
CA ILE A 157 10.93 16.88 1.86
C ILE A 157 10.78 16.58 0.35
N LEU A 158 9.54 16.36 -0.11
CA LEU A 158 9.21 16.05 -1.49
C LEU A 158 8.54 17.23 -2.25
N ASP A 159 8.49 18.44 -1.68
CA ASP A 159 7.78 19.59 -2.30
C ASP A 159 8.40 20.06 -3.63
N ASP A 160 9.65 19.70 -3.89
CA ASP A 160 10.36 19.99 -5.14
C ASP A 160 10.32 18.84 -6.16
N VAL A 161 9.58 17.76 -5.88
CA VAL A 161 9.48 16.58 -6.77
C VAL A 161 8.47 16.85 -7.89
N ASP A 162 8.90 16.66 -9.13
CA ASP A 162 8.05 16.80 -10.33
C ASP A 162 7.18 15.57 -10.56
N GLU A 163 7.75 14.37 -10.44
CA GLU A 163 7.00 13.11 -10.56
C GLU A 163 7.51 12.06 -9.57
N ILE A 164 6.59 11.18 -9.11
CA ILE A 164 6.90 10.09 -8.20
C ILE A 164 6.41 8.74 -8.75
N TYR A 165 7.23 7.71 -8.59
CA TYR A 165 6.89 6.35 -8.99
C TYR A 165 7.16 5.36 -7.84
N GLY A 166 6.25 4.38 -7.69
CA GLY A 166 6.40 3.24 -6.81
C GLY A 166 5.94 1.97 -7.51
N LEU A 167 6.25 0.83 -6.92
CA LEU A 167 5.73 -0.45 -7.39
C LEU A 167 5.29 -1.33 -6.21
N HIS A 168 4.39 -2.27 -6.51
CA HIS A 168 4.07 -3.38 -5.62
C HIS A 168 4.17 -4.70 -6.36
N VAL A 169 4.73 -5.72 -5.73
CA VAL A 169 4.70 -7.09 -6.26
C VAL A 169 3.27 -7.61 -6.28
N TRP A 170 2.87 -8.25 -7.40
CA TRP A 170 1.46 -8.59 -7.62
C TRP A 170 1.27 -10.03 -8.09
N PRO A 171 0.87 -10.96 -7.18
CA PRO A 171 0.77 -12.39 -7.51
C PRO A 171 -0.33 -12.74 -8.51
N GLN A 172 -1.26 -11.82 -8.80
CA GLN A 172 -2.30 -12.03 -9.81
C GLN A 172 -1.81 -11.74 -11.24
N LEU A 173 -0.62 -11.17 -11.40
CA LEU A 173 0.00 -10.98 -12.71
C LEU A 173 1.14 -11.98 -12.91
N PRO A 174 1.32 -12.50 -14.14
CA PRO A 174 2.42 -13.45 -14.44
C PRO A 174 3.80 -12.86 -14.09
N VAL A 175 4.71 -13.72 -13.67
CA VAL A 175 6.11 -13.36 -13.37
C VAL A 175 6.74 -12.54 -14.50
N GLY A 176 7.38 -11.43 -14.14
CA GLY A 176 8.10 -10.55 -15.07
C GLY A 176 7.23 -9.63 -15.91
N THR A 177 5.91 -9.61 -15.70
CA THR A 177 5.02 -8.62 -16.33
C THR A 177 4.84 -7.40 -15.43
N VAL A 178 4.41 -6.28 -16.02
CA VAL A 178 4.16 -5.02 -15.32
C VAL A 178 2.73 -4.56 -15.59
N GLY A 179 1.95 -4.46 -14.53
CA GLY A 179 0.58 -3.94 -14.56
C GLY A 179 0.57 -2.41 -14.56
N LEU A 180 0.07 -1.83 -15.64
CA LEU A 180 0.04 -0.40 -15.91
C LEU A 180 -1.41 0.03 -16.13
N LYS A 181 -2.02 0.69 -15.14
CA LYS A 181 -3.42 1.09 -15.18
C LYS A 181 -3.58 2.60 -14.95
N LYS A 182 -4.20 3.28 -15.90
CA LYS A 182 -4.61 4.69 -15.77
C LYS A 182 -5.77 4.85 -14.81
N GLY A 183 -5.78 5.94 -14.05
CA GLY A 183 -6.84 6.23 -13.09
C GLY A 183 -6.80 5.30 -11.87
N ASN A 184 -7.96 4.88 -11.40
CA ASN A 184 -8.11 4.07 -10.21
C ASN A 184 -7.31 2.76 -10.30
N LEU A 185 -6.34 2.56 -9.39
CA LEU A 185 -5.56 1.35 -9.25
C LEU A 185 -5.92 0.59 -7.98
N MET A 186 -5.93 1.27 -6.81
CA MET A 186 -6.26 0.68 -5.51
C MET A 186 -7.24 1.57 -4.74
N ALA A 187 -8.07 0.95 -3.88
CA ALA A 187 -9.16 1.64 -3.20
C ALA A 187 -8.70 2.47 -2.00
N ALA A 188 -9.51 3.47 -1.63
CA ALA A 188 -9.47 4.06 -0.30
C ALA A 188 -9.90 3.04 0.75
N SER A 189 -9.31 3.13 1.94
CA SER A 189 -9.59 2.29 3.08
C SER A 189 -10.07 3.11 4.26
N ASP A 190 -11.27 2.81 4.76
CA ASP A 190 -11.82 3.43 5.95
C ASP A 190 -12.17 2.37 6.99
N HIS A 191 -12.07 2.75 8.25
CA HIS A 191 -12.41 1.95 9.40
C HIS A 191 -13.52 2.62 10.19
N PHE A 192 -14.51 1.86 10.64
CA PHE A 192 -15.58 2.40 11.47
C PHE A 192 -15.90 1.50 12.67
N LEU A 193 -16.25 2.17 13.77
CA LEU A 193 -16.69 1.56 15.00
C LEU A 193 -18.09 2.06 15.32
N VAL A 194 -18.97 1.15 15.69
CA VAL A 194 -20.35 1.47 16.07
C VAL A 194 -20.65 0.91 17.45
N HIS A 195 -21.18 1.77 18.30
CA HIS A 195 -21.71 1.39 19.59
C HIS A 195 -23.22 1.59 19.61
N ILE A 196 -24.00 0.56 19.89
CA ILE A 196 -25.47 0.62 20.01
C ILE A 196 -25.84 0.37 21.44
N LYS A 197 -26.33 1.41 22.13
CA LYS A 197 -26.79 1.34 23.51
C LYS A 197 -28.31 1.22 23.58
N GLY A 198 -28.76 0.15 24.20
CA GLY A 198 -30.12 -0.10 24.56
C GLY A 198 -30.31 -0.02 26.08
N LYS A 199 -31.14 -0.93 26.62
CA LYS A 199 -31.42 -1.10 28.05
C LYS A 199 -31.59 -2.56 28.36
N SER A 200 -30.72 -3.12 29.20
CA SER A 200 -30.82 -4.51 29.67
C SER A 200 -32.10 -4.75 30.45
N THR A 201 -32.62 -5.98 30.33
CA THR A 201 -33.85 -6.41 31.03
C THR A 201 -33.86 -7.91 31.26
N HIS A 202 -34.78 -8.38 32.08
CA HIS A 202 -35.03 -9.82 32.18
C HIS A 202 -35.55 -10.36 30.84
N GLY A 203 -35.02 -11.49 30.35
CA GLY A 203 -35.39 -12.04 29.03
C GLY A 203 -36.88 -12.35 28.85
N ALA A 204 -37.62 -12.59 29.95
CA ALA A 204 -39.07 -12.76 29.92
C ALA A 204 -39.87 -11.44 29.95
N GLU A 205 -39.22 -10.30 30.14
CA GLU A 205 -39.86 -8.97 30.23
C GLU A 205 -39.28 -7.97 29.19
N PRO A 206 -39.23 -8.30 27.87
CA PRO A 206 -38.60 -7.49 26.86
C PRO A 206 -39.20 -6.07 26.76
N HIS A 207 -40.43 -5.88 27.12
CA HIS A 207 -41.14 -4.59 27.13
C HIS A 207 -40.56 -3.55 28.13
N ASN A 208 -39.76 -3.98 29.10
CA ASN A 208 -39.10 -3.16 30.10
C ASN A 208 -37.69 -2.72 29.68
N GLY A 209 -37.19 -3.26 28.56
CA GLY A 209 -35.85 -3.01 28.03
C GLY A 209 -35.86 -2.39 26.64
N VAL A 210 -34.65 -2.27 26.07
CA VAL A 210 -34.38 -1.93 24.66
C VAL A 210 -33.26 -2.86 24.21
N ASP A 211 -33.56 -3.78 23.30
CA ASP A 211 -32.68 -4.86 22.90
C ASP A 211 -31.67 -4.36 21.86
N ALA A 212 -30.39 -4.23 22.25
CA ALA A 212 -29.33 -3.77 21.41
C ALA A 212 -28.92 -4.81 20.35
N ILE A 213 -29.12 -6.13 20.61
CA ILE A 213 -28.83 -7.18 19.59
C ILE A 213 -29.85 -7.08 18.45
N VAL A 214 -31.13 -6.90 18.75
CA VAL A 214 -32.13 -6.71 17.70
C VAL A 214 -31.85 -5.45 16.89
N ALA A 215 -31.43 -4.37 17.56
CA ALA A 215 -31.06 -3.13 16.89
C ALA A 215 -29.85 -3.35 15.97
N ALA A 216 -28.78 -3.98 16.43
CA ALA A 216 -27.59 -4.27 15.62
C ALA A 216 -27.92 -5.13 14.40
N ALA A 217 -28.73 -6.17 14.55
CA ALA A 217 -29.17 -7.02 13.45
C ALA A 217 -29.92 -6.23 12.37
N ASN A 218 -30.84 -5.33 12.77
CA ASN A 218 -31.53 -4.44 11.84
C ASN A 218 -30.59 -3.49 11.13
N TRP A 219 -29.62 -2.91 11.85
CA TRP A 219 -28.65 -2.00 11.24
C TRP A 219 -27.77 -2.71 10.21
N ILE A 220 -27.27 -3.91 10.48
CA ILE A 220 -26.49 -4.72 9.54
C ILE A 220 -27.27 -4.92 8.24
N VAL A 221 -28.53 -5.33 8.31
CA VAL A 221 -29.39 -5.52 7.12
C VAL A 221 -29.59 -4.20 6.36
N ASN A 222 -29.73 -3.08 7.07
CA ASN A 222 -29.84 -1.76 6.44
C ASN A 222 -28.56 -1.34 5.72
N VAL A 223 -27.40 -1.62 6.30
CA VAL A 223 -26.10 -1.36 5.64
C VAL A 223 -25.98 -2.13 4.32
N GLU A 224 -26.33 -3.40 4.31
CA GLU A 224 -26.36 -4.20 3.09
C GLU A 224 -27.34 -3.61 2.06
N SER A 225 -28.48 -3.07 2.51
CA SER A 225 -29.44 -2.40 1.64
C SER A 225 -28.90 -1.11 1.05
N ILE A 226 -28.12 -0.30 1.79
CA ILE A 226 -27.44 0.89 1.30
C ILE A 226 -26.48 0.50 0.17
N VAL A 227 -25.64 -0.50 0.39
CA VAL A 227 -24.68 -0.98 -0.62
C VAL A 227 -25.40 -1.52 -1.85
N ALA A 228 -26.39 -2.39 -1.66
CA ALA A 228 -27.02 -3.12 -2.77
C ALA A 228 -28.11 -2.34 -3.51
N ARG A 229 -28.74 -1.31 -2.91
CA ARG A 229 -29.93 -0.63 -3.46
C ARG A 229 -29.78 0.86 -3.65
N GLU A 230 -28.84 1.50 -2.98
CA GLU A 230 -28.60 2.94 -3.10
C GLU A 230 -27.31 3.26 -3.88
N THR A 231 -26.43 2.26 -4.12
CA THR A 231 -25.24 2.40 -4.92
C THR A 231 -25.53 2.00 -6.37
N ASN A 232 -25.06 2.79 -7.33
CA ASN A 232 -25.12 2.42 -8.74
C ASN A 232 -24.33 1.11 -8.94
N PRO A 233 -24.90 0.06 -9.57
CA PRO A 233 -24.22 -1.23 -9.77
C PRO A 233 -22.90 -1.15 -10.55
N MET A 234 -22.67 -0.05 -11.27
CA MET A 234 -21.42 0.21 -12.01
C MET A 234 -20.36 0.94 -11.16
N GLU A 235 -20.71 1.34 -9.93
CA GLU A 235 -19.80 1.98 -9.00
C GLU A 235 -19.29 0.98 -7.95
N ASN A 236 -18.03 1.12 -7.54
CA ASN A 236 -17.43 0.21 -6.59
C ASN A 236 -17.58 0.77 -5.17
N LEU A 237 -18.24 0.00 -4.31
CA LEU A 237 -18.35 0.24 -2.89
C LEU A 237 -18.35 -1.11 -2.16
N VAL A 238 -17.41 -1.29 -1.25
CA VAL A 238 -17.41 -2.39 -0.28
C VAL A 238 -17.65 -1.80 1.10
N CYS A 239 -18.57 -2.41 1.85
CA CYS A 239 -18.77 -2.12 3.27
C CYS A 239 -18.92 -3.47 3.99
N THR A 240 -17.97 -3.79 4.86
CA THR A 240 -17.93 -5.07 5.56
C THR A 240 -17.95 -4.83 7.07
N ILE A 241 -18.84 -5.52 7.78
CA ILE A 241 -18.85 -5.57 9.24
C ILE A 241 -18.16 -6.87 9.65
N GLY A 242 -16.93 -6.76 10.17
CA GLY A 242 -16.08 -7.90 10.51
C GLY A 242 -16.20 -8.35 11.95
N VAL A 243 -16.66 -7.47 12.85
CA VAL A 243 -16.76 -7.74 14.28
C VAL A 243 -18.15 -7.35 14.80
N ILE A 244 -18.74 -8.23 15.59
CA ILE A 244 -19.92 -7.95 16.42
C ILE A 244 -19.73 -8.58 17.80
N LYS A 245 -19.92 -7.79 18.86
CA LYS A 245 -19.85 -8.25 20.27
C LYS A 245 -21.01 -7.68 21.04
N GLY A 246 -21.71 -8.54 21.78
CA GLY A 246 -22.84 -8.12 22.63
C GLY A 246 -23.53 -9.27 23.33
N GLY A 247 -24.13 -8.99 24.48
CA GLY A 247 -24.84 -9.95 25.31
C GLY A 247 -23.94 -10.82 26.19
N ASP A 248 -24.39 -11.03 27.45
CA ASP A 248 -23.61 -11.77 28.47
C ASP A 248 -24.25 -13.10 28.82
N ARG A 249 -25.60 -13.20 28.75
CA ARG A 249 -26.34 -14.39 29.20
C ARG A 249 -27.64 -14.59 28.43
N TYR A 250 -27.99 -15.83 28.15
CA TYR A 250 -29.15 -16.23 27.34
C TYR A 250 -30.52 -15.72 27.83
N ASN A 251 -30.67 -15.40 29.12
CA ASN A 251 -31.92 -14.93 29.73
C ASN A 251 -31.90 -13.46 30.14
N VAL A 252 -30.95 -12.68 29.58
CA VAL A 252 -30.84 -11.24 29.81
C VAL A 252 -30.93 -10.53 28.46
N GLY A 253 -31.85 -9.60 28.30
CA GLY A 253 -31.94 -8.72 27.14
C GLY A 253 -30.68 -7.83 27.07
N CYS A 254 -30.03 -7.82 25.92
CA CYS A 254 -28.75 -7.12 25.71
C CYS A 254 -28.95 -5.61 25.70
N GLY A 255 -28.18 -4.89 26.51
CA GLY A 255 -28.22 -3.43 26.59
C GLY A 255 -27.08 -2.71 25.87
N ASP A 256 -26.13 -3.47 25.32
CA ASP A 256 -24.94 -2.86 24.65
C ASP A 256 -24.41 -3.79 23.57
N VAL A 257 -24.18 -3.25 22.35
CA VAL A 257 -23.54 -3.97 21.24
C VAL A 257 -22.48 -3.09 20.61
N TYR A 258 -21.33 -3.69 20.34
CA TYR A 258 -20.21 -3.12 19.61
C TYR A 258 -20.09 -3.80 18.24
N LEU A 259 -19.90 -2.99 17.19
CA LEU A 259 -19.60 -3.48 15.84
C LEU A 259 -18.37 -2.74 15.30
N GLU A 260 -17.63 -3.41 14.43
CA GLU A 260 -16.45 -2.86 13.77
C GLU A 260 -16.43 -3.31 12.31
N GLY A 261 -16.08 -2.41 11.42
CA GLY A 261 -16.10 -2.68 10.00
C GLY A 261 -15.20 -1.76 9.18
N THR A 262 -15.23 -2.00 7.89
CA THR A 262 -14.39 -1.26 6.92
C THR A 262 -15.20 -0.89 5.67
N CYS A 263 -14.85 0.26 5.07
CA CYS A 263 -15.34 0.65 3.75
C CYS A 263 -14.18 0.75 2.75
N ARG A 264 -14.47 0.42 1.48
CA ARG A 264 -13.55 0.58 0.36
C ARG A 264 -14.25 1.31 -0.77
N THR A 265 -13.61 2.36 -1.30
CA THR A 265 -14.16 3.18 -2.40
C THR A 265 -13.02 3.68 -3.29
N TYR A 266 -13.32 4.03 -4.54
CA TYR A 266 -12.35 4.76 -5.38
C TYR A 266 -12.64 6.26 -5.40
N GLU A 267 -13.91 6.62 -5.50
CA GLU A 267 -14.32 8.02 -5.69
C GLU A 267 -14.49 8.75 -4.35
N PRO A 268 -13.89 9.92 -4.15
CA PRO A 268 -14.05 10.71 -2.92
C PRO A 268 -15.52 10.97 -2.57
N ALA A 269 -16.36 11.29 -3.57
CA ALA A 269 -17.78 11.53 -3.36
C ALA A 269 -18.53 10.27 -2.84
N LYS A 270 -18.07 9.07 -3.22
CA LYS A 270 -18.64 7.82 -2.72
C LYS A 270 -18.19 7.53 -1.28
N ARG A 271 -16.94 7.91 -0.95
CA ARG A 271 -16.42 7.86 0.41
C ARG A 271 -17.22 8.75 1.36
N ASP A 272 -17.49 10.00 0.96
CA ASP A 272 -18.35 10.93 1.71
C ASP A 272 -19.79 10.41 1.84
N TYR A 273 -20.29 9.80 0.76
CA TYR A 273 -21.64 9.23 0.74
C TYR A 273 -21.81 8.11 1.76
N ILE A 274 -20.91 7.10 1.78
CA ILE A 274 -21.09 5.95 2.68
C ILE A 274 -20.93 6.36 4.15
N GLU A 275 -19.96 7.20 4.50
CA GLU A 275 -19.80 7.72 5.86
C GLU A 275 -21.09 8.39 6.35
N ARG A 276 -21.66 9.31 5.55
CA ARG A 276 -22.92 9.99 5.85
C ARG A 276 -24.07 8.99 5.99
N ARG A 277 -24.21 8.03 5.07
CA ARG A 277 -25.32 7.07 5.08
C ARG A 277 -25.29 6.12 6.28
N LEU A 278 -24.10 5.68 6.71
CA LEU A 278 -23.95 4.88 7.93
C LEU A 278 -24.46 5.66 9.15
N GLY A 279 -24.09 6.94 9.27
CA GLY A 279 -24.59 7.80 10.36
C GLY A 279 -26.10 8.04 10.31
N GLU A 280 -26.67 8.35 9.15
CA GLU A 280 -28.11 8.55 8.97
C GLU A 280 -28.91 7.28 9.27
N SER A 281 -28.41 6.11 8.89
CA SER A 281 -29.07 4.83 9.17
C SER A 281 -29.10 4.50 10.67
N LEU A 282 -28.05 4.86 11.42
CA LEU A 282 -28.03 4.72 12.89
C LEU A 282 -29.02 5.67 13.54
N GLN A 283 -29.10 6.92 13.10
CA GLN A 283 -30.10 7.88 13.62
C GLN A 283 -31.54 7.40 13.39
N ALA A 284 -31.84 6.86 12.22
CA ALA A 284 -33.14 6.27 11.92
C ALA A 284 -33.44 5.05 12.80
N LEU A 285 -32.44 4.20 13.03
CA LEU A 285 -32.54 3.05 13.93
C LEU A 285 -32.84 3.49 15.36
N ASP A 286 -32.16 4.48 15.88
CA ASP A 286 -32.31 5.03 17.22
C ASP A 286 -33.75 5.55 17.46
N MET A 287 -34.29 6.23 16.44
CA MET A 287 -35.68 6.70 16.49
C MET A 287 -36.70 5.53 16.52
N LEU A 288 -36.42 4.49 15.69
CA LEU A 288 -37.35 3.35 15.56
C LEU A 288 -37.31 2.43 16.80
N LEU A 289 -36.11 2.11 17.29
CA LEU A 289 -35.91 1.09 18.33
C LEU A 289 -35.56 1.68 19.70
N LYS A 290 -35.53 3.02 19.84
CA LYS A 290 -35.26 3.76 21.09
C LYS A 290 -33.85 3.48 21.67
N THR A 291 -32.89 3.16 20.80
CA THR A 291 -31.49 2.99 21.14
C THR A 291 -30.78 4.35 21.20
N LYS A 292 -29.51 4.35 21.57
CA LYS A 292 -28.58 5.49 21.43
C LYS A 292 -27.31 4.96 20.82
N SER A 293 -27.05 5.34 19.57
CA SER A 293 -25.89 4.85 18.82
C SER A 293 -24.83 5.92 18.61
N THR A 294 -23.58 5.49 18.52
CA THR A 294 -22.46 6.33 18.11
C THR A 294 -21.73 5.67 16.95
N LEU A 295 -21.29 6.47 16.00
CA LEU A 295 -20.41 6.09 14.91
C LEU A 295 -19.08 6.84 15.08
N ASP A 296 -17.97 6.10 15.20
CA ASP A 296 -16.62 6.62 15.06
C ASP A 296 -16.10 6.16 13.69
N TYR A 297 -16.05 7.07 12.72
CA TYR A 297 -15.61 6.79 11.34
C TYR A 297 -14.23 7.39 11.14
N LYS A 298 -13.25 6.51 10.88
CA LYS A 298 -11.85 6.89 10.67
C LYS A 298 -11.51 6.72 9.21
N ARG A 299 -11.23 7.83 8.54
CA ARG A 299 -10.71 7.81 7.18
C ARG A 299 -9.24 7.44 7.22
N GLY A 300 -8.91 6.30 6.62
CA GLY A 300 -7.54 5.88 6.39
C GLY A 300 -7.02 6.40 5.04
N HIS A 301 -6.27 5.54 4.32
CA HIS A 301 -5.66 5.92 3.04
C HIS A 301 -6.71 6.32 2.00
N GLY A 302 -6.34 7.29 1.14
CA GLY A 302 -7.11 7.64 -0.04
C GLY A 302 -7.03 6.56 -1.13
N ALA A 303 -7.77 6.72 -2.21
CA ALA A 303 -7.61 5.85 -3.38
C ALA A 303 -6.30 6.16 -4.11
N THR A 304 -5.58 5.12 -4.52
CA THR A 304 -4.40 5.24 -5.38
C THR A 304 -4.86 5.43 -6.81
N ILE A 305 -4.72 6.66 -7.31
CA ILE A 305 -5.20 7.09 -8.63
C ILE A 305 -4.01 7.53 -9.46
N ASN A 306 -3.64 6.72 -10.44
CA ASN A 306 -2.51 6.99 -11.31
C ASN A 306 -2.81 8.12 -12.31
N ASP A 307 -1.84 9.01 -12.49
CA ASP A 307 -1.89 9.99 -13.56
C ASP A 307 -1.80 9.31 -14.93
N PRO A 308 -2.68 9.63 -15.89
CA PRO A 308 -2.70 8.98 -17.21
C PRO A 308 -1.41 9.17 -18.01
N ASP A 309 -0.77 10.36 -17.96
CA ASP A 309 0.45 10.64 -18.71
C ASP A 309 1.65 9.94 -18.06
N ALA A 310 1.68 9.84 -16.72
CA ALA A 310 2.70 9.08 -16.01
C ALA A 310 2.63 7.57 -16.35
N ILE A 311 1.43 7.02 -16.54
CA ILE A 311 1.25 5.64 -17.00
C ILE A 311 1.67 5.47 -18.46
N ASP A 312 1.33 6.42 -19.36
CA ASP A 312 1.80 6.36 -20.75
C ASP A 312 3.33 6.40 -20.82
N TYR A 313 3.95 7.27 -20.02
CA TYR A 313 5.40 7.33 -19.90
C TYR A 313 5.98 6.01 -19.37
N ALA A 314 5.50 5.50 -18.24
CA ALA A 314 5.97 4.23 -17.67
C ALA A 314 5.79 3.06 -18.66
N THR A 315 4.67 3.03 -19.41
CA THR A 315 4.42 2.03 -20.45
C THR A 315 5.52 2.07 -21.53
N SER A 316 5.87 3.26 -22.02
CA SER A 316 6.92 3.42 -23.02
C SER A 316 8.29 2.91 -22.52
N ILE A 317 8.59 3.13 -21.25
CA ILE A 317 9.81 2.64 -20.61
C ILE A 317 9.80 1.12 -20.46
N VAL A 318 8.70 0.54 -19.99
CA VAL A 318 8.57 -0.93 -19.88
C VAL A 318 8.72 -1.59 -21.24
N GLU A 319 8.03 -1.09 -22.28
CA GLU A 319 8.20 -1.60 -23.65
C GLU A 319 9.64 -1.52 -24.16
N LYS A 320 10.31 -0.40 -23.91
CA LYS A 320 11.70 -0.15 -24.36
C LYS A 320 12.71 -1.07 -23.66
N TYR A 321 12.56 -1.30 -22.36
CA TYR A 321 13.55 -1.98 -21.53
C TYR A 321 13.27 -3.45 -21.30
N LEU A 322 12.01 -3.83 -21.13
CA LEU A 322 11.59 -5.19 -20.82
C LEU A 322 10.89 -5.90 -21.99
N GLY A 323 10.41 -5.17 -22.99
CA GLY A 323 9.67 -5.71 -24.13
C GLY A 323 8.17 -5.48 -24.02
N LYS A 324 7.49 -5.50 -25.15
CA LYS A 324 6.01 -5.27 -25.22
C LYS A 324 5.23 -6.36 -24.49
N GLU A 325 5.76 -7.55 -24.46
CA GLU A 325 5.19 -8.72 -23.79
C GLU A 325 5.17 -8.59 -22.26
N ALA A 326 6.02 -7.71 -21.70
CA ALA A 326 6.01 -7.40 -20.28
C ALA A 326 4.86 -6.47 -19.88
N VAL A 327 4.25 -5.73 -20.82
CA VAL A 327 3.18 -4.76 -20.53
C VAL A 327 1.85 -5.48 -20.38
N VAL A 328 1.20 -5.26 -19.22
CA VAL A 328 -0.18 -5.68 -18.95
C VAL A 328 -1.01 -4.47 -18.56
N HIS A 329 -2.18 -4.31 -19.17
CA HIS A 329 -3.16 -3.31 -18.76
C HIS A 329 -4.28 -4.01 -17.99
N PRO A 330 -4.25 -3.99 -16.63
CA PRO A 330 -5.29 -4.63 -15.83
C PRO A 330 -6.68 -4.05 -16.15
N GLU A 331 -7.63 -4.94 -16.42
CA GLU A 331 -9.02 -4.52 -16.71
C GLU A 331 -9.65 -3.87 -15.46
N PHE A 332 -9.49 -4.51 -14.30
CA PHE A 332 -10.07 -4.05 -13.04
C PHE A 332 -9.00 -3.55 -12.06
N PRO A 333 -9.30 -2.48 -11.30
CA PRO A 333 -8.50 -2.08 -10.16
C PRO A 333 -8.69 -3.04 -8.98
N SER A 334 -7.84 -2.93 -7.94
CA SER A 334 -7.96 -3.72 -6.71
C SER A 334 -8.71 -2.97 -5.62
N MET A 335 -9.52 -3.69 -4.83
CA MET A 335 -10.12 -3.14 -3.61
C MET A 335 -9.16 -3.18 -2.39
N ALA A 336 -7.92 -3.67 -2.53
CA ALA A 336 -6.85 -3.43 -1.58
C ALA A 336 -6.53 -1.92 -1.51
N ALA A 337 -5.99 -1.48 -0.39
CA ALA A 337 -5.57 -0.09 -0.18
C ALA A 337 -4.04 0.02 -0.20
N GLU A 338 -3.53 1.23 -0.40
CA GLU A 338 -2.11 1.55 -0.46
C GLU A 338 -1.91 3.02 -0.10
N ASP A 339 -1.00 3.31 0.83
CA ASP A 339 -0.78 4.66 1.32
C ASP A 339 0.05 5.54 0.36
N PHE A 340 0.63 4.95 -0.70
CA PHE A 340 1.22 5.70 -1.83
C PHE A 340 0.28 6.76 -2.40
N SER A 341 -1.02 6.56 -2.20
CA SER A 341 -2.07 7.53 -2.53
C SER A 341 -1.81 8.93 -1.95
N ALA A 342 -1.17 9.03 -0.76
CA ALA A 342 -0.83 10.30 -0.15
C ALA A 342 0.13 11.13 -1.02
N TYR A 343 1.09 10.50 -1.66
CA TYR A 343 1.98 11.17 -2.62
C TYR A 343 1.22 11.63 -3.86
N LEU A 344 0.39 10.75 -4.45
CA LEU A 344 -0.36 11.04 -5.68
C LEU A 344 -1.39 12.15 -5.52
N HIS A 345 -1.80 12.49 -4.30
CA HIS A 345 -2.66 13.64 -4.04
C HIS A 345 -1.92 14.99 -4.20
N LYS A 346 -0.59 15.01 -4.15
CA LYS A 346 0.23 16.24 -4.24
C LYS A 346 1.19 16.23 -5.43
N ILE A 347 1.67 15.07 -5.82
CA ILE A 347 2.75 14.91 -6.81
C ILE A 347 2.20 14.06 -7.95
N LYS A 348 2.42 14.49 -9.19
CA LYS A 348 2.12 13.69 -10.37
C LYS A 348 2.93 12.39 -10.35
N GLY A 349 2.32 11.25 -10.74
CA GLY A 349 3.06 10.00 -10.74
C GLY A 349 2.20 8.78 -10.95
N ALA A 350 2.81 7.62 -10.75
CA ALA A 350 2.13 6.34 -10.91
C ALA A 350 2.66 5.27 -9.95
N PHE A 351 1.75 4.41 -9.52
CA PHE A 351 2.02 3.17 -8.81
C PHE A 351 1.82 1.99 -9.77
N LEU A 352 2.78 1.07 -9.81
CA LEU A 352 2.85 0.00 -10.80
C LEU A 352 2.72 -1.35 -10.10
N TRP A 353 2.17 -2.37 -10.78
CA TRP A 353 2.18 -3.74 -10.28
C TRP A 353 3.25 -4.57 -10.99
N LEU A 354 4.20 -5.11 -10.24
CA LEU A 354 5.20 -6.03 -10.75
C LEU A 354 4.72 -7.47 -10.57
N GLY A 355 4.46 -8.18 -11.66
CA GLY A 355 3.92 -9.54 -11.66
C GLY A 355 4.89 -10.55 -11.03
N THR A 356 4.36 -11.32 -10.06
CA THR A 356 5.09 -12.38 -9.35
C THR A 356 4.33 -13.70 -9.38
N GLY A 357 3.21 -13.78 -10.12
CA GLY A 357 2.32 -14.92 -10.14
C GLY A 357 2.88 -16.11 -10.90
N PHE A 358 2.88 -17.27 -10.25
CA PHE A 358 3.16 -18.59 -10.80
C PHE A 358 2.12 -19.60 -10.29
N GLU A 359 2.07 -20.78 -10.89
CA GLU A 359 1.10 -21.82 -10.49
C GLU A 359 1.29 -22.22 -9.02
N GLY A 360 0.23 -22.12 -8.23
CA GLY A 360 0.25 -22.42 -6.79
C GLY A 360 0.81 -21.31 -5.91
N ASN A 361 1.13 -20.10 -6.46
CA ASN A 361 1.61 -18.99 -5.66
C ASN A 361 0.54 -18.52 -4.64
N PRO A 362 0.87 -18.51 -3.32
CA PRO A 362 -0.03 -17.93 -2.32
C PRO A 362 -0.30 -16.44 -2.54
N ALA A 363 -1.47 -15.98 -2.09
CA ALA A 363 -1.81 -14.57 -2.12
C ALA A 363 -0.93 -13.75 -1.14
N LEU A 364 -0.92 -12.43 -1.31
CA LEU A 364 -0.38 -11.50 -0.31
C LEU A 364 -1.03 -11.76 1.06
N HIS A 365 -0.30 -11.47 2.15
CA HIS A 365 -0.69 -11.69 3.54
C HIS A 365 -0.91 -13.18 3.91
N ASN A 366 -0.46 -14.10 3.07
CA ASN A 366 -0.47 -15.52 3.39
C ASN A 366 0.86 -15.95 4.05
N GLU A 367 0.79 -16.83 5.04
CA GLU A 367 1.95 -17.35 5.79
C GLU A 367 2.98 -18.09 4.94
N ALA A 368 2.57 -18.56 3.75
CA ALA A 368 3.43 -19.23 2.78
C ALA A 368 3.75 -18.34 1.56
N PHE A 369 3.47 -17.03 1.62
CA PHE A 369 3.75 -16.11 0.52
C PHE A 369 5.24 -16.10 0.16
N THR A 370 5.53 -16.17 -1.11
CA THR A 370 6.89 -16.02 -1.66
C THR A 370 6.83 -15.47 -3.08
N ILE A 371 7.96 -15.00 -3.57
CA ILE A 371 8.11 -14.51 -4.94
C ILE A 371 9.15 -15.32 -5.71
N ASP A 372 9.02 -15.32 -7.02
CA ASP A 372 10.13 -15.71 -7.90
C ASP A 372 11.15 -14.58 -7.98
N GLU A 373 12.36 -14.79 -7.46
CA GLU A 373 13.43 -13.76 -7.41
C GLU A 373 13.90 -13.32 -8.80
N SER A 374 13.49 -14.00 -9.87
CA SER A 374 13.78 -13.57 -11.24
C SER A 374 13.18 -12.21 -11.59
N ILE A 375 12.16 -11.73 -10.85
CA ILE A 375 11.55 -10.41 -11.02
C ILE A 375 12.45 -9.26 -10.57
N LEU A 376 13.45 -9.52 -9.73
CA LEU A 376 14.29 -8.47 -9.15
C LEU A 376 15.10 -7.72 -10.22
N GLU A 377 15.67 -8.44 -11.20
CA GLU A 377 16.42 -7.82 -12.29
C GLU A 377 15.53 -6.96 -13.21
N PRO A 378 14.36 -7.41 -13.70
CA PRO A 378 13.38 -6.54 -14.34
C PRO A 378 12.94 -5.34 -13.49
N GLY A 379 12.71 -5.56 -12.18
CA GLY A 379 12.31 -4.49 -11.25
C GLY A 379 13.35 -3.37 -11.14
N ILE A 380 14.62 -3.72 -10.89
CA ILE A 380 15.70 -2.71 -10.82
C ILE A 380 15.93 -2.02 -12.17
N THR A 381 15.80 -2.77 -13.28
CA THR A 381 15.92 -2.22 -14.63
C THR A 381 14.84 -1.18 -14.89
N MET A 382 13.58 -1.52 -14.62
CA MET A 382 12.44 -0.65 -14.84
C MET A 382 12.52 0.63 -14.00
N MET A 383 12.71 0.50 -12.68
CA MET A 383 12.75 1.67 -11.79
C MET A 383 13.92 2.60 -12.12
N SER A 384 15.09 2.04 -12.43
CA SER A 384 16.24 2.85 -12.88
C SER A 384 15.95 3.55 -14.20
N ALA A 385 15.31 2.86 -15.16
CA ALA A 385 15.00 3.39 -16.47
C ALA A 385 13.96 4.51 -16.38
N ILE A 386 12.91 4.35 -15.58
CA ILE A 386 11.91 5.39 -15.33
C ILE A 386 12.60 6.67 -14.86
N ALA A 387 13.47 6.58 -13.84
CA ALA A 387 14.13 7.76 -13.32
C ALA A 387 15.16 8.36 -14.32
N ALA A 388 16.01 7.52 -14.92
CA ALA A 388 17.08 7.99 -15.76
C ALA A 388 16.58 8.61 -17.08
N GLU A 389 15.57 8.00 -17.73
CA GLU A 389 14.99 8.54 -18.97
C GLU A 389 14.19 9.81 -18.71
N PHE A 390 13.45 9.90 -17.59
CA PHE A 390 12.74 11.11 -17.17
C PHE A 390 13.67 12.32 -17.08
N LEU A 391 14.88 12.10 -16.57
CA LEU A 391 15.90 13.14 -16.43
C LEU A 391 16.68 13.43 -17.73
N GLN A 392 16.40 12.70 -18.85
CA GLN A 392 16.99 12.97 -20.16
C GLN A 392 16.02 13.71 -21.10
N GLU A 393 14.70 13.52 -20.95
CA GLU A 393 13.68 13.99 -21.90
C GLU A 393 13.34 15.48 -21.77
N LYS A 394 13.81 16.15 -20.74
CA LYS A 394 13.50 17.58 -20.45
C LYS A 394 14.73 18.34 -20.02
#